data_b42cf03e415b631d1bfc611eb64d0430
#
_entry.id   b42cf03e415b631d1bfc611eb64d0430
#
_cell.length_a   1.000
_cell.length_b   1.000
_cell.length_c   1.000
_cell.angle_alpha   90.00
_cell.angle_beta   90.00
_cell.angle_gamma   90.00
#
_symmetry.space_group_name_H-M   'P 1'
#
loop_
_entity.id
_entity.type
_entity.pdbx_description
1 polymer ?
#
loop_
_entity_poly.entity_id
_entity_poly.type
_entity_poly.pdbx_seq_one_letter_code
_entity_poly.pdbx_strand_id
1 'polypeptide(L)'
;LRIVTKLHNFFGNHGMDLTVGTLNTIIKYTRNSKESDNQKTGKIVDKKIGYFLSEQDIFNKITTETEVGHSRHPLTFILEAADDIAYLTADIEDSFEKGVTDFDKFKNFLTSFCETCQLNSTHLEELIKKDIADKNKEHRNVIFSKIRQYMIDAAKFSFTNNYTSIMNGDFNQDLFKGSHSEGLHEALSQFSRKHIFNDKN
;
A
#
# COMPACT_ATOMS: atom_id res chain seq x y z
N LEU A 1 -15.21 -6.81 1.41
CA LEU A 1 -16.59 -6.35 1.33
C LEU A 1 -17.45 -7.03 2.40
N ARG A 2 -17.56 -8.38 2.42
CA ARG A 2 -18.41 -9.16 3.33
C ARG A 2 -18.24 -8.84 4.82
N ILE A 3 -17.03 -8.66 5.29
CA ILE A 3 -16.76 -8.35 6.70
C ILE A 3 -17.48 -7.07 7.11
N VAL A 4 -17.28 -5.98 6.38
CA VAL A 4 -17.80 -4.65 6.73
C VAL A 4 -19.29 -4.48 6.47
N THR A 5 -19.87 -5.29 5.57
CA THR A 5 -21.31 -5.17 5.22
C THR A 5 -22.20 -6.17 5.95
N LYS A 6 -21.65 -7.30 6.46
CA LYS A 6 -22.47 -8.39 7.02
C LYS A 6 -21.97 -8.95 8.36
N LEU A 7 -20.64 -9.05 8.54
CA LEU A 7 -20.10 -9.82 9.67
C LEU A 7 -19.72 -8.96 10.86
N HIS A 8 -19.42 -7.68 10.65
CA HIS A 8 -19.01 -6.79 11.73
C HIS A 8 -20.23 -6.07 12.30
N ASN A 9 -20.81 -6.64 13.35
CA ASN A 9 -22.04 -6.15 13.97
C ASN A 9 -21.71 -5.45 15.29
N PHE A 10 -21.56 -4.11 15.28
CA PHE A 10 -21.39 -3.32 16.50
C PHE A 10 -22.74 -2.96 17.15
N PHE A 11 -23.75 -2.59 16.35
CA PHE A 11 -25.00 -2.06 16.84
C PHE A 11 -26.24 -2.63 16.11
N GLY A 12 -26.21 -3.89 15.69
CA GLY A 12 -27.31 -4.53 14.98
C GLY A 12 -26.84 -5.42 13.83
N ASN A 13 -27.75 -5.85 12.96
CA ASN A 13 -27.47 -6.79 11.87
C ASN A 13 -27.08 -6.08 10.56
N HIS A 14 -26.44 -4.93 10.63
CA HIS A 14 -26.21 -4.04 9.46
C HIS A 14 -24.76 -3.92 9.03
N GLY A 15 -23.85 -4.73 9.56
CA GLY A 15 -22.43 -4.54 9.35
C GLY A 15 -21.92 -3.25 10.02
N MET A 16 -20.96 -2.57 9.39
CA MET A 16 -20.39 -1.32 9.91
C MET A 16 -21.16 -0.06 9.49
N ASP A 17 -22.24 -0.22 8.73
CA ASP A 17 -23.10 0.87 8.25
C ASP A 17 -22.34 1.99 7.50
N LEU A 18 -21.36 1.58 6.68
CA LEU A 18 -20.52 2.49 5.93
C LEU A 18 -21.27 3.08 4.72
N THR A 19 -20.91 4.32 4.39
CA THR A 19 -21.43 4.94 3.15
C THR A 19 -21.00 4.18 1.91
N VAL A 20 -21.74 4.28 0.83
CA VAL A 20 -21.45 3.63 -0.45
C VAL A 20 -20.08 4.05 -1.00
N GLY A 21 -19.71 5.32 -0.89
CA GLY A 21 -18.39 5.82 -1.28
C GLY A 21 -17.27 5.20 -0.47
N THR A 22 -17.44 5.03 0.84
CA THR A 22 -16.47 4.34 1.71
C THR A 22 -16.36 2.86 1.33
N LEU A 23 -17.49 2.19 1.08
CA LEU A 23 -17.51 0.79 0.64
C LEU A 23 -16.78 0.62 -0.71
N ASN A 24 -16.94 1.55 -1.64
CA ASN A 24 -16.23 1.49 -2.91
C ASN A 24 -14.72 1.73 -2.76
N THR A 25 -14.32 2.64 -1.89
CA THR A 25 -12.91 2.92 -1.61
C THR A 25 -12.13 1.68 -1.16
N ILE A 26 -12.74 0.76 -0.42
CA ILE A 26 -12.09 -0.48 0.04
C ILE A 26 -12.11 -1.62 -1.01
N ILE A 27 -12.79 -1.45 -2.15
CA ILE A 27 -12.81 -2.42 -3.24
C ILE A 27 -11.57 -2.23 -4.12
N LYS A 28 -10.53 -2.99 -3.83
CA LYS A 28 -9.23 -2.94 -4.54
C LYS A 28 -9.28 -3.68 -5.90
N TYR A 29 -10.09 -4.72 -5.99
CA TYR A 29 -10.24 -5.58 -7.17
C TYR A 29 -11.70 -5.80 -7.51
N THR A 30 -12.02 -5.84 -8.81
CA THR A 30 -13.41 -5.87 -9.30
C THR A 30 -13.86 -7.23 -9.81
N ARG A 31 -13.01 -8.25 -9.73
CA ARG A 31 -13.36 -9.64 -10.07
C ARG A 31 -14.09 -10.35 -8.94
N ASN A 32 -15.08 -11.13 -9.28
CA ASN A 32 -15.73 -12.05 -8.34
C ASN A 32 -15.04 -13.44 -8.30
N SER A 33 -15.43 -14.27 -7.34
CA SER A 33 -14.82 -15.58 -7.11
C SER A 33 -15.15 -16.65 -8.16
N LYS A 34 -16.06 -16.39 -9.10
CA LYS A 34 -16.37 -17.31 -10.22
C LYS A 34 -15.57 -17.01 -11.50
N GLU A 35 -15.03 -15.82 -11.62
CA GLU A 35 -14.30 -15.44 -12.82
C GLU A 35 -12.93 -16.15 -12.86
N SER A 36 -12.69 -16.89 -13.93
CA SER A 36 -11.44 -17.63 -14.13
C SER A 36 -10.27 -16.71 -14.40
N ASP A 37 -9.04 -17.20 -14.19
CA ASP A 37 -7.82 -16.43 -14.49
C ASP A 37 -7.67 -16.09 -15.98
N ASN A 38 -8.31 -16.84 -16.86
CA ASN A 38 -8.33 -16.57 -18.30
C ASN A 38 -9.14 -15.31 -18.68
N GLN A 39 -9.93 -14.79 -17.75
CA GLN A 39 -10.72 -13.56 -17.93
C GLN A 39 -9.99 -12.30 -17.46
N LYS A 40 -8.74 -12.42 -17.02
CA LYS A 40 -7.92 -11.27 -16.64
C LYS A 40 -7.60 -10.40 -17.86
N THR A 41 -7.91 -9.12 -17.77
CA THR A 41 -7.63 -8.14 -18.83
C THR A 41 -6.19 -7.59 -18.77
N GLY A 42 -5.41 -7.97 -17.77
CA GLY A 42 -4.10 -7.40 -17.48
C GLY A 42 -4.15 -6.09 -16.71
N LYS A 43 -5.35 -5.61 -16.38
CA LYS A 43 -5.52 -4.41 -15.55
C LYS A 43 -5.29 -4.71 -14.07
N ILE A 44 -4.87 -3.70 -13.32
CA ILE A 44 -4.64 -3.83 -11.86
C ILE A 44 -5.88 -4.28 -11.10
N VAL A 45 -7.06 -3.91 -11.58
CA VAL A 45 -8.37 -4.28 -10.99
C VAL A 45 -8.69 -5.77 -11.08
N ASP A 46 -8.07 -6.49 -12.02
CA ASP A 46 -8.30 -7.91 -12.27
C ASP A 46 -7.23 -8.81 -11.64
N LYS A 47 -6.22 -8.23 -11.01
CA LYS A 47 -5.04 -8.96 -10.52
C LYS A 47 -5.41 -10.06 -9.53
N LYS A 48 -6.42 -9.84 -8.70
CA LYS A 48 -6.91 -10.76 -7.67
C LYS A 48 -8.43 -10.79 -7.63
N ILE A 49 -9.00 -11.75 -6.90
CA ILE A 49 -10.41 -11.77 -6.53
C ILE A 49 -10.66 -10.65 -5.51
N GLY A 50 -11.67 -9.80 -5.74
CA GLY A 50 -12.03 -8.68 -4.87
C GLY A 50 -13.22 -8.95 -3.96
N TYR A 51 -14.15 -9.81 -4.42
CA TYR A 51 -15.35 -10.14 -3.64
C TYR A 51 -15.87 -11.54 -3.98
N PHE A 52 -16.65 -12.13 -3.06
CA PHE A 52 -17.31 -13.41 -3.30
C PHE A 52 -18.58 -13.19 -4.13
N LEU A 53 -18.96 -14.20 -4.90
CA LEU A 53 -20.19 -14.15 -5.71
C LEU A 53 -21.44 -13.82 -4.89
N SER A 54 -21.50 -14.24 -3.63
CA SER A 54 -22.59 -13.93 -2.70
C SER A 54 -22.75 -12.44 -2.37
N GLU A 55 -21.76 -11.61 -2.70
CA GLU A 55 -21.77 -10.15 -2.55
C GLU A 55 -21.97 -9.41 -3.88
N GLN A 56 -22.32 -10.11 -4.97
CA GLN A 56 -22.49 -9.52 -6.30
C GLN A 56 -23.51 -8.37 -6.31
N ASP A 57 -24.66 -8.54 -5.66
CA ASP A 57 -25.72 -7.53 -5.62
C ASP A 57 -25.26 -6.27 -4.88
N ILE A 58 -24.53 -6.44 -3.77
CA ILE A 58 -23.94 -5.33 -3.01
C ILE A 58 -22.87 -4.63 -3.85
N PHE A 59 -22.01 -5.39 -4.52
CA PHE A 59 -21.00 -4.84 -5.42
C PHE A 59 -21.62 -4.02 -6.53
N ASN A 60 -22.63 -4.57 -7.23
CA ASN A 60 -23.34 -3.88 -8.30
C ASN A 60 -24.01 -2.59 -7.81
N LYS A 61 -24.67 -2.62 -6.66
CA LYS A 61 -25.24 -1.42 -6.04
C LYS A 61 -24.17 -0.35 -5.80
N ILE A 62 -23.04 -0.72 -5.17
CA ILE A 62 -21.94 0.20 -4.87
C ILE A 62 -21.38 0.84 -6.14
N THR A 63 -21.07 0.04 -7.15
CA THR A 63 -20.46 0.53 -8.40
C THR A 63 -21.42 1.37 -9.24
N THR A 64 -22.72 1.09 -9.19
CA THR A 64 -23.75 1.88 -9.85
C THR A 64 -23.93 3.23 -9.17
N GLU A 65 -24.08 3.28 -7.85
CA GLU A 65 -24.30 4.52 -7.11
C GLU A 65 -23.07 5.45 -7.11
N THR A 66 -21.86 4.90 -7.28
CA THR A 66 -20.63 5.70 -7.37
C THR A 66 -20.17 5.96 -8.81
N GLU A 67 -20.88 5.44 -9.80
CA GLU A 67 -20.64 5.62 -11.24
C GLU A 67 -19.25 5.19 -11.72
N VAL A 68 -18.50 4.37 -10.93
CA VAL A 68 -17.14 3.94 -11.30
C VAL A 68 -17.11 2.70 -12.20
N GLY A 69 -18.24 1.99 -12.37
CA GLY A 69 -18.31 0.77 -13.15
C GLY A 69 -17.32 -0.31 -12.66
N HIS A 70 -16.47 -0.80 -13.56
CA HIS A 70 -15.41 -1.76 -13.27
C HIS A 70 -14.04 -1.12 -12.99
N SER A 71 -13.97 0.20 -12.86
CA SER A 71 -12.75 0.90 -12.49
C SER A 71 -12.61 0.97 -10.97
N ARG A 72 -11.41 1.32 -10.48
CA ARG A 72 -11.21 1.63 -9.07
C ARG A 72 -11.79 2.99 -8.73
N HIS A 73 -12.40 3.09 -7.57
CA HIS A 73 -12.72 4.41 -6.99
C HIS A 73 -11.41 5.21 -6.78
N PRO A 74 -11.35 6.51 -7.10
CA PRO A 74 -10.13 7.31 -6.97
C PRO A 74 -9.44 7.20 -5.61
N LEU A 75 -10.20 7.20 -4.52
CA LEU A 75 -9.65 7.07 -3.16
C LEU A 75 -9.07 5.67 -2.85
N THR A 76 -9.37 4.64 -3.66
CA THR A 76 -8.77 3.31 -3.51
C THR A 76 -7.25 3.35 -3.69
N PHE A 77 -6.75 4.20 -4.60
CA PHE A 77 -5.32 4.38 -4.80
C PHE A 77 -4.63 5.01 -3.58
N ILE A 78 -5.29 5.98 -2.94
CA ILE A 78 -4.80 6.61 -1.70
C ILE A 78 -4.81 5.59 -0.55
N LEU A 79 -5.91 4.82 -0.42
CA LEU A 79 -6.01 3.78 0.61
C LEU A 79 -4.93 2.69 0.42
N GLU A 80 -4.70 2.26 -0.83
CA GLU A 80 -3.65 1.28 -1.15
C GLU A 80 -2.26 1.81 -0.78
N ALA A 81 -1.95 3.05 -1.13
CA ALA A 81 -0.67 3.66 -0.78
C ALA A 81 -0.49 3.80 0.75
N ALA A 82 -1.54 4.20 1.46
CA ALA A 82 -1.51 4.29 2.92
C ALA A 82 -1.29 2.93 3.59
N ASP A 83 -1.96 1.88 3.08
CA ASP A 83 -1.82 0.49 3.52
C ASP A 83 -0.38 -0.01 3.31
N ASP A 84 0.17 0.20 2.11
CA ASP A 84 1.55 -0.19 1.79
C ASP A 84 2.59 0.54 2.66
N ILE A 85 2.44 1.85 2.89
CA ILE A 85 3.33 2.62 3.77
C ILE A 85 3.26 2.08 5.21
N ALA A 86 2.05 1.88 5.73
CA ALA A 86 1.85 1.39 7.09
C ALA A 86 2.42 -0.02 7.25
N TYR A 87 2.08 -0.94 6.35
CA TYR A 87 2.52 -2.32 6.36
C TYR A 87 4.05 -2.43 6.28
N LEU A 88 4.68 -1.81 5.26
CA LEU A 88 6.12 -1.91 5.05
C LEU A 88 6.94 -1.34 6.21
N THR A 89 6.46 -0.28 6.86
CA THR A 89 7.20 0.33 7.97
C THR A 89 6.91 -0.35 9.30
N ALA A 90 5.65 -0.68 9.60
CA ALA A 90 5.27 -1.30 10.86
C ALA A 90 5.84 -2.71 11.01
N ASP A 91 5.78 -3.54 9.95
CA ASP A 91 6.33 -4.90 10.02
C ASP A 91 7.82 -4.93 10.28
N ILE A 92 8.57 -3.96 9.71
CA ILE A 92 10.00 -3.85 9.97
C ILE A 92 10.25 -3.37 11.42
N GLU A 93 9.52 -2.36 11.91
CA GLU A 93 9.62 -1.89 13.31
C GLU A 93 9.26 -3.02 14.28
N ASP A 94 8.17 -3.74 14.06
CA ASP A 94 7.72 -4.86 14.87
C ASP A 94 8.74 -6.02 14.89
N SER A 95 9.44 -6.25 13.78
CA SER A 95 10.46 -7.29 13.69
C SER A 95 11.64 -7.06 14.64
N PHE A 96 11.97 -5.80 14.91
CA PHE A 96 13.00 -5.45 15.89
C PHE A 96 12.52 -5.70 17.32
N GLU A 97 11.28 -5.38 17.63
CA GLU A 97 10.69 -5.62 18.95
C GLU A 97 10.58 -7.12 19.26
N LYS A 98 10.28 -7.91 18.22
CA LYS A 98 10.16 -9.38 18.33
C LYS A 98 11.49 -10.11 18.21
N GLY A 99 12.60 -9.40 17.98
CA GLY A 99 13.93 -10.00 17.81
C GLY A 99 14.09 -10.87 16.55
N VAL A 100 13.22 -10.69 15.54
CA VAL A 100 13.31 -11.40 14.26
C VAL A 100 14.47 -10.86 13.42
N THR A 101 14.68 -9.56 13.46
CA THR A 101 15.86 -8.90 12.87
C THR A 101 16.31 -7.77 13.79
N ASP A 102 17.44 -7.15 13.48
CA ASP A 102 17.98 -6.05 14.25
C ASP A 102 18.06 -4.75 13.45
N PHE A 103 18.09 -3.64 14.18
CA PHE A 103 18.11 -2.30 13.57
C PHE A 103 19.44 -2.01 12.85
N ASP A 104 20.57 -2.58 13.30
CA ASP A 104 21.85 -2.36 12.63
C ASP A 104 21.89 -3.05 11.25
N LYS A 105 21.29 -4.22 11.13
CA LYS A 105 21.10 -4.90 9.84
C LYS A 105 20.24 -4.06 8.88
N PHE A 106 19.18 -3.46 9.39
CA PHE A 106 18.33 -2.55 8.60
C PHE A 106 19.06 -1.26 8.18
N LYS A 107 19.85 -0.66 9.09
CA LYS A 107 20.71 0.49 8.77
C LYS A 107 21.71 0.19 7.67
N ASN A 108 22.39 -0.94 7.77
CA ASN A 108 23.35 -1.38 6.76
C ASN A 108 22.67 -1.59 5.40
N PHE A 109 21.48 -2.17 5.42
CA PHE A 109 20.67 -2.33 4.21
C PHE A 109 20.30 -0.96 3.59
N LEU A 110 19.78 -0.01 4.38
CA LEU A 110 19.46 1.33 3.90
C LEU A 110 20.69 2.07 3.35
N THR A 111 21.84 1.95 4.03
CA THR A 111 23.10 2.55 3.57
C THR A 111 23.49 2.01 2.20
N SER A 112 23.53 0.67 2.05
CA SER A 112 23.82 0.05 0.76
C SER A 112 22.81 0.44 -0.32
N PHE A 113 21.54 0.54 0.03
CA PHE A 113 20.51 0.98 -0.91
C PHE A 113 20.76 2.42 -1.38
N CYS A 114 21.07 3.34 -0.48
CA CYS A 114 21.39 4.72 -0.81
C CYS A 114 22.67 4.86 -1.68
N GLU A 115 23.64 3.98 -1.49
CA GLU A 115 24.88 4.00 -2.27
C GLU A 115 24.72 3.42 -3.69
N THR A 116 23.83 2.44 -3.85
CA THR A 116 23.65 1.71 -5.12
C THR A 116 22.58 2.32 -6.02
N CYS A 117 21.55 2.91 -5.42
CA CYS A 117 20.52 3.60 -6.17
C CYS A 117 21.02 5.00 -6.53
N GLN A 118 21.25 5.24 -7.83
CA GLN A 118 21.33 6.60 -8.39
C GLN A 118 19.96 7.27 -8.28
N LEU A 119 19.44 7.29 -7.06
CA LEU A 119 18.23 8.04 -6.77
C LEU A 119 18.53 9.50 -7.03
N ASN A 120 17.78 10.12 -7.89
CA ASN A 120 17.68 11.58 -8.02
C ASN A 120 17.18 12.26 -6.72
N SER A 121 17.38 11.63 -5.56
CA SER A 121 16.92 12.07 -4.26
C SER A 121 18.09 12.29 -3.30
N THR A 122 18.92 13.25 -3.62
CA THR A 122 19.80 13.92 -2.63
C THR A 122 19.09 14.14 -1.30
N HIS A 123 17.79 14.35 -1.34
CA HIS A 123 16.99 14.66 -0.17
C HIS A 123 16.78 13.47 0.81
N LEU A 124 16.43 12.27 0.34
CA LEU A 124 16.28 11.09 1.23
C LEU A 124 17.63 10.64 1.78
N GLU A 125 18.67 10.63 0.92
CA GLU A 125 20.03 10.31 1.36
C GLU A 125 20.53 11.28 2.45
N GLU A 126 20.38 12.58 2.26
CA GLU A 126 20.78 13.58 3.25
C GLU A 126 19.98 13.47 4.55
N LEU A 127 18.67 13.19 4.43
CA LEU A 127 17.79 13.01 5.59
C LEU A 127 18.14 11.76 6.41
N ILE A 128 18.54 10.68 5.76
CA ILE A 128 18.80 9.39 6.43
C ILE A 128 20.26 9.26 6.86
N LYS A 129 21.24 9.71 6.05
CA LYS A 129 22.68 9.58 6.37
C LYS A 129 23.06 10.17 7.72
N LYS A 130 22.50 11.33 8.06
CA LYS A 130 22.78 12.00 9.34
C LYS A 130 22.28 11.18 10.53
N ASP A 131 21.12 10.55 10.41
CA ASP A 131 20.49 9.80 11.50
C ASP A 131 21.02 8.36 11.58
N ILE A 132 21.43 7.76 10.45
CA ILE A 132 22.10 6.45 10.41
C ILE A 132 23.47 6.51 11.13
N ALA A 133 24.19 7.62 11.03
CA ALA A 133 25.49 7.78 11.69
C ALA A 133 25.40 7.92 13.21
N ASP A 134 24.21 8.26 13.74
CA ASP A 134 24.01 8.39 15.19
C ASP A 134 23.66 7.01 15.82
N LYS A 135 24.34 6.68 16.93
CA LYS A 135 24.19 5.41 17.63
C LYS A 135 23.03 5.38 18.64
N ASN A 136 22.28 6.46 18.78
CA ASN A 136 21.17 6.57 19.73
C ASN A 136 19.92 5.83 19.23
N LYS A 137 19.32 5.00 20.10
CA LYS A 137 18.07 4.26 19.79
C LYS A 137 16.86 5.17 19.46
N GLU A 138 16.85 6.40 19.94
CA GLU A 138 15.80 7.40 19.67
C GLU A 138 15.71 7.77 18.18
N HIS A 139 16.81 7.64 17.44
CA HIS A 139 16.85 7.93 16.01
C HIS A 139 16.11 6.90 15.13
N ARG A 140 15.78 5.71 15.65
CA ARG A 140 14.97 4.71 14.92
C ARG A 140 13.62 5.29 14.48
N ASN A 141 12.88 5.87 15.42
CA ASN A 141 11.57 6.48 15.15
C ASN A 141 11.66 7.64 14.15
N VAL A 142 12.75 8.41 14.23
CA VAL A 142 13.02 9.51 13.29
C VAL A 142 13.23 8.99 11.87
N ILE A 143 14.02 7.94 11.69
CA ILE A 143 14.28 7.32 10.38
C ILE A 143 12.96 6.82 9.77
N PHE A 144 12.15 6.07 10.51
CA PHE A 144 10.88 5.57 10.00
C PHE A 144 9.86 6.70 9.72
N SER A 145 9.85 7.74 10.54
CA SER A 145 9.02 8.93 10.27
C SER A 145 9.41 9.60 8.94
N LYS A 146 10.72 9.73 8.66
CA LYS A 146 11.23 10.29 7.40
C LYS A 146 10.92 9.39 6.20
N ILE A 147 11.05 8.07 6.34
CA ILE A 147 10.68 7.09 5.32
C ILE A 147 9.19 7.24 4.98
N ARG A 148 8.32 7.24 6.00
CA ARG A 148 6.88 7.42 5.81
C ARG A 148 6.56 8.73 5.12
N GLN A 149 7.14 9.84 5.57
CA GLN A 149 6.91 11.15 4.96
C GLN A 149 7.34 11.18 3.50
N TYR A 150 8.50 10.63 3.17
CA TYR A 150 8.99 10.55 1.81
C TYR A 150 8.05 9.77 0.88
N MET A 151 7.54 8.63 1.36
CA MET A 151 6.58 7.81 0.62
C MET A 151 5.21 8.50 0.50
N ILE A 152 4.73 9.19 1.54
CA ILE A 152 3.49 9.99 1.50
C ILE A 152 3.60 11.08 0.43
N ASP A 153 4.71 11.82 0.40
CA ASP A 153 4.92 12.89 -0.57
C ASP A 153 4.98 12.34 -2.01
N ALA A 154 5.60 11.17 -2.20
CA ALA A 154 5.62 10.49 -3.49
C ALA A 154 4.22 10.05 -3.94
N ALA A 155 3.44 9.44 -3.06
CA ALA A 155 2.08 9.02 -3.37
C ALA A 155 1.17 10.23 -3.70
N LYS A 156 1.28 11.31 -2.91
CA LYS A 156 0.57 12.57 -3.16
C LYS A 156 0.93 13.18 -4.51
N PHE A 157 2.22 13.25 -4.81
CA PHE A 157 2.71 13.77 -6.09
C PHE A 157 2.21 12.91 -7.27
N SER A 158 2.33 11.59 -7.16
CA SER A 158 1.85 10.65 -8.18
C SER A 158 0.34 10.77 -8.41
N PHE A 159 -0.46 10.84 -7.34
CA PHE A 159 -1.92 11.03 -7.44
C PHE A 159 -2.26 12.34 -8.15
N THR A 160 -1.60 13.44 -7.79
CA THR A 160 -1.85 14.77 -8.38
C THR A 160 -1.50 14.79 -9.86
N ASN A 161 -0.35 14.23 -10.24
CA ASN A 161 0.08 14.21 -11.64
C ASN A 161 -0.78 13.30 -12.53
N ASN A 162 -1.37 12.25 -11.95
CA ASN A 162 -2.23 11.31 -12.66
C ASN A 162 -3.73 11.56 -12.41
N TYR A 163 -4.09 12.70 -11.82
CA TYR A 163 -5.46 12.99 -11.37
C TYR A 163 -6.50 12.75 -12.46
N THR A 164 -6.30 13.27 -13.66
CA THR A 164 -7.24 13.10 -14.77
C THR A 164 -7.42 11.63 -15.17
N SER A 165 -6.32 10.87 -15.27
CA SER A 165 -6.36 9.45 -15.60
C SER A 165 -7.02 8.61 -14.50
N ILE A 166 -6.79 8.98 -13.24
CA ILE A 166 -7.43 8.34 -12.08
C ILE A 166 -8.94 8.61 -12.09
N MET A 167 -9.35 9.86 -12.29
CA MET A 167 -10.76 10.23 -12.30
C MET A 167 -11.52 9.63 -13.50
N ASN A 168 -10.85 9.43 -14.63
CA ASN A 168 -11.44 8.78 -15.80
C ASN A 168 -11.45 7.25 -15.73
N GLY A 169 -10.81 6.63 -14.70
CA GLY A 169 -10.71 5.18 -14.56
C GLY A 169 -9.67 4.52 -15.48
N ASP A 170 -8.77 5.30 -16.08
CA ASP A 170 -7.73 4.84 -17.03
C ASP A 170 -6.41 4.51 -16.33
N PHE A 171 -6.19 4.96 -15.11
CA PHE A 171 -4.96 4.74 -14.37
C PHE A 171 -4.84 3.27 -13.93
N ASN A 172 -3.79 2.59 -14.40
CA ASN A 172 -3.64 1.14 -14.29
C ASN A 172 -2.38 0.68 -13.56
N GLN A 173 -1.98 1.40 -12.52
CA GLN A 173 -0.84 1.04 -11.66
C GLN A 173 -1.07 1.56 -10.24
N ASP A 174 -0.17 1.20 -9.30
CA ASP A 174 -0.14 1.82 -7.97
C ASP A 174 0.52 3.20 -8.01
N LEU A 175 0.42 3.96 -6.91
CA LEU A 175 0.95 5.31 -6.84
C LEU A 175 2.48 5.38 -6.66
N PHE A 176 3.13 4.28 -6.32
CA PHE A 176 4.59 4.25 -6.17
C PHE A 176 5.30 3.99 -7.48
N LYS A 177 4.68 3.24 -8.38
CA LYS A 177 5.26 2.91 -9.68
C LYS A 177 5.48 4.15 -10.53
N GLY A 178 6.72 4.35 -10.99
CA GLY A 178 7.15 5.55 -11.71
C GLY A 178 7.32 6.79 -10.83
N SER A 179 7.11 6.68 -9.50
CA SER A 179 7.37 7.77 -8.57
C SER A 179 8.83 7.79 -8.10
N HIS A 180 9.24 8.90 -7.48
CA HIS A 180 10.59 9.02 -6.91
C HIS A 180 10.84 8.06 -5.72
N SER A 181 9.81 7.43 -5.15
CA SER A 181 9.94 6.45 -4.07
C SER A 181 9.80 5.00 -4.52
N GLU A 182 9.67 4.71 -5.82
CA GLU A 182 9.51 3.34 -6.32
C GLU A 182 10.64 2.42 -5.84
N GLY A 183 11.89 2.84 -6.00
CA GLY A 183 13.04 2.07 -5.55
C GLY A 183 13.05 1.81 -4.04
N LEU A 184 12.67 2.81 -3.23
CA LEU A 184 12.57 2.63 -1.78
C LEU A 184 11.44 1.66 -1.40
N HIS A 185 10.28 1.78 -2.03
CA HIS A 185 9.14 0.88 -1.83
C HIS A 185 9.53 -0.58 -2.15
N GLU A 186 10.20 -0.81 -3.27
CA GLU A 186 10.69 -2.13 -3.66
C GLU A 186 11.75 -2.66 -2.70
N ALA A 187 12.69 -1.82 -2.27
CA ALA A 187 13.74 -2.19 -1.34
C ALA A 187 13.18 -2.60 0.02
N LEU A 188 12.26 -1.84 0.60
CA LEU A 188 11.59 -2.18 1.85
C LEU A 188 10.81 -3.50 1.73
N SER A 189 10.11 -3.71 0.61
CA SER A 189 9.41 -4.96 0.31
C SER A 189 10.37 -6.16 0.22
N GLN A 190 11.53 -5.98 -0.39
CA GLN A 190 12.57 -7.02 -0.47
C GLN A 190 13.18 -7.32 0.90
N PHE A 191 13.46 -6.28 1.70
CA PHE A 191 13.96 -6.46 3.06
C PHE A 191 12.99 -7.28 3.91
N SER A 192 11.70 -6.91 3.90
CA SER A 192 10.66 -7.61 4.66
C SER A 192 10.54 -9.07 4.22
N ARG A 193 10.48 -9.33 2.92
CA ARG A 193 10.42 -10.71 2.40
C ARG A 193 11.63 -11.54 2.82
N LYS A 194 12.83 -10.99 2.72
CA LYS A 194 14.07 -11.72 2.97
C LYS A 194 14.33 -11.95 4.45
N HIS A 195 14.01 -10.97 5.31
CA HIS A 195 14.47 -10.95 6.70
C HIS A 195 13.34 -11.10 7.73
N ILE A 196 12.08 -11.05 7.31
CA ILE A 196 10.92 -11.16 8.20
C ILE A 196 10.07 -12.38 7.84
N PHE A 197 9.71 -12.55 6.55
CA PHE A 197 8.75 -13.57 6.14
C PHE A 197 9.37 -14.86 5.60
N ASN A 198 10.60 -14.82 5.07
CA ASN A 198 11.26 -15.99 4.47
C ASN A 198 12.41 -16.55 5.32
N ASP A 199 12.63 -16.05 6.52
CA ASP A 199 13.61 -16.65 7.46
C ASP A 199 13.04 -17.98 7.97
N LYS A 200 13.24 -19.03 7.17
CA LYS A 200 13.09 -20.41 7.61
C LYS A 200 14.36 -20.76 8.38
N ASN A 201 14.34 -20.57 9.69
CA ASN A 201 15.24 -21.28 10.60
C ASN A 201 14.84 -22.75 10.69
#